data_bce75326aa52516ada7bf2d644b122e4
#
_entry.id   bce75326aa52516ada7bf2d644b122e4
#
_cell.length_a   1.000
_cell.length_b   1.000
_cell.length_c   1.000
_cell.angle_alpha   90.00
_cell.angle_beta   90.00
_cell.angle_gamma   90.00
#
_symmetry.space_group_name_H-M   'P 1'
#
loop_
_entity.id
_entity.type
_entity.pdbx_description
1 polymer ?
#
loop_
_entity_poly.entity_id
_entity_poly.type
_entity_poly.pdbx_seq_one_letter_code
_entity_poly.pdbx_strand_id
1 'polypeptide(L)'
;MLASMSGEMLASIVYTSGTTGRPKGVMLSHDNILWNAWYASQCASFRDDERFLSFLPLSHTFERTGGYYMPMLLGAEVVFARSIAQLGQDMQEQQPTVLVSVPRIYERVYARLQDELAKKSALERKVFALAVELGWLSFEVAQGRARRQPRLLAWPLLRRKVAAPIRAKLGGRLRFAISGGAALNPDIARLFLALGVPVHQGYGLTEAGPVVSVNRPESNLPASIGKPIPGVEVKIGAQDELLTRSRCIMRGYWNDPQATAAAIDADGWLHTGDQARVDGKGHYYIVGRIKDIIVLNNGEKIAPADMESAICLDPLFEQAMVIGEGRPFLAAVVVLNAEHWEEFARGLGLDPANPGAPDEPRVRKALLRHLGQRLAHFPGYAQVRRLHASLLPWTVENGLLTPTMKIRRAPLLARYRAEIEALYANFSLAPDQ
;
A
#
# COMPACT_ATOMS: atom_id res chain seq x y z
N MET A 1 32.31 -0.97 -28.37
CA MET A 1 31.61 -1.36 -27.14
C MET A 1 30.07 -1.33 -27.30
N LEU A 2 29.45 -0.24 -27.80
CA LEU A 2 27.97 -0.22 -27.97
C LEU A 2 27.48 -1.24 -29.03
N ALA A 3 28.22 -1.50 -30.10
CA ALA A 3 27.83 -2.43 -31.14
C ALA A 3 27.76 -3.92 -30.70
N SER A 4 28.32 -4.26 -29.55
CA SER A 4 28.30 -5.63 -29.00
C SER A 4 27.27 -5.82 -27.90
N MET A 5 26.49 -4.78 -27.51
CA MET A 5 25.46 -4.88 -26.51
C MET A 5 24.16 -5.43 -27.11
N SER A 6 23.54 -6.38 -26.43
CA SER A 6 22.22 -6.90 -26.78
C SER A 6 21.25 -6.67 -25.62
N GLY A 7 19.95 -6.62 -25.92
CA GLY A 7 18.91 -6.47 -24.90
C GLY A 7 18.88 -7.61 -23.90
N GLU A 8 19.38 -8.79 -24.27
CA GLU A 8 19.44 -9.95 -23.40
C GLU A 8 20.60 -9.94 -22.40
N MET A 9 21.56 -9.04 -22.54
CA MET A 9 22.65 -8.94 -21.57
C MET A 9 22.13 -8.56 -20.19
N LEU A 10 22.78 -9.11 -19.16
CA LEU A 10 22.48 -8.77 -17.76
C LEU A 10 22.76 -7.28 -17.53
N ALA A 11 21.74 -6.55 -17.14
CA ALA A 11 21.81 -5.12 -16.84
C ALA A 11 21.94 -4.83 -15.34
N SER A 12 21.26 -5.61 -14.50
CA SER A 12 21.19 -5.34 -13.07
C SER A 12 20.91 -6.62 -12.26
N ILE A 13 21.50 -6.68 -11.07
CA ILE A 13 21.12 -7.64 -10.03
C ILE A 13 20.53 -6.84 -8.88
N VAL A 14 19.24 -7.07 -8.59
CA VAL A 14 18.51 -6.36 -7.54
C VAL A 14 18.20 -7.32 -6.41
N TYR A 15 18.75 -7.05 -5.22
CA TYR A 15 18.51 -7.88 -4.06
C TYR A 15 17.15 -7.56 -3.43
N THR A 16 16.32 -8.59 -3.27
CA THR A 16 15.04 -8.51 -2.57
C THR A 16 15.17 -9.16 -1.21
N SER A 17 14.56 -8.56 -0.19
CA SER A 17 14.41 -9.19 1.12
C SER A 17 13.35 -10.29 1.01
N GLY A 18 13.73 -11.49 0.60
CA GLY A 18 12.83 -12.63 0.54
C GLY A 18 12.17 -12.89 1.91
N THR A 19 10.95 -13.41 1.89
CA THR A 19 10.22 -13.84 3.12
C THR A 19 10.96 -14.95 3.88
N THR A 20 11.96 -15.59 3.29
CA THR A 20 12.75 -16.72 3.84
C THR A 20 14.07 -16.33 4.51
N GLY A 21 14.35 -15.05 4.72
CA GLY A 21 15.47 -14.56 5.53
C GLY A 21 16.72 -14.12 4.76
N ARG A 22 17.19 -14.84 3.75
CA ARG A 22 18.35 -14.40 2.94
C ARG A 22 17.89 -13.62 1.72
N PRO A 23 18.47 -12.43 1.45
CA PRO A 23 18.18 -11.68 0.23
C PRO A 23 18.54 -12.48 -1.02
N LYS A 24 17.64 -12.47 -2.03
CA LYS A 24 17.88 -13.09 -3.32
C LYS A 24 18.19 -12.03 -4.37
N GLY A 25 19.22 -12.26 -5.18
CA GLY A 25 19.61 -11.34 -6.26
C GLY A 25 18.81 -11.61 -7.52
N VAL A 26 17.85 -10.78 -7.83
CA VAL A 26 17.02 -10.87 -9.06
C VAL A 26 17.82 -10.36 -10.25
N MET A 27 18.05 -11.21 -11.24
CA MET A 27 18.79 -10.86 -12.45
C MET A 27 17.85 -10.29 -13.52
N LEU A 28 18.07 -9.02 -13.88
CA LEU A 28 17.31 -8.33 -14.92
C LEU A 28 18.21 -8.00 -16.12
N SER A 29 17.77 -8.35 -17.32
CA SER A 29 18.40 -7.94 -18.58
C SER A 29 17.97 -6.53 -18.96
N HIS A 30 18.66 -5.93 -19.94
CA HIS A 30 18.22 -4.66 -20.53
C HIS A 30 16.80 -4.76 -21.09
N ASP A 31 16.47 -5.86 -21.77
CA ASP A 31 15.12 -6.12 -22.31
C ASP A 31 14.07 -6.17 -21.21
N ASN A 32 14.31 -6.89 -20.11
CA ASN A 32 13.35 -6.95 -19.02
C ASN A 32 12.96 -5.55 -18.53
N ILE A 33 13.94 -4.67 -18.34
CA ILE A 33 13.76 -3.32 -17.81
C ILE A 33 13.09 -2.42 -18.85
N LEU A 34 13.61 -2.38 -20.08
CA LEU A 34 13.15 -1.44 -21.10
C LEU A 34 11.74 -1.76 -21.58
N TRP A 35 11.43 -3.05 -21.80
CA TRP A 35 10.06 -3.45 -22.17
C TRP A 35 9.05 -3.17 -21.06
N ASN A 36 9.44 -3.36 -19.80
CA ASN A 36 8.54 -3.04 -18.68
C ASN A 36 8.25 -1.54 -18.62
N ALA A 37 9.27 -0.69 -18.74
CA ALA A 37 9.09 0.76 -18.78
C ALA A 37 8.24 1.19 -20.00
N TRP A 38 8.47 0.58 -21.16
CA TRP A 38 7.69 0.83 -22.37
C TRP A 38 6.22 0.42 -22.19
N TYR A 39 5.95 -0.80 -21.73
CA TYR A 39 4.57 -1.26 -21.52
C TYR A 39 3.84 -0.45 -20.46
N ALA A 40 4.51 -0.07 -19.39
CA ALA A 40 3.93 0.79 -18.36
C ALA A 40 3.56 2.18 -18.93
N SER A 41 4.38 2.75 -19.82
CA SER A 41 4.12 4.04 -20.43
C SER A 41 2.88 4.05 -21.35
N GLN A 42 2.46 2.88 -21.86
CA GLN A 42 1.26 2.75 -22.69
C GLN A 42 -0.04 2.74 -21.86
N CYS A 43 0.04 2.74 -20.53
CA CYS A 43 -1.14 2.68 -19.67
C CYS A 43 -1.82 4.04 -19.46
N ALA A 44 -1.21 5.13 -19.92
CA ALA A 44 -1.76 6.47 -19.83
C ALA A 44 -1.25 7.36 -20.98
N SER A 45 -1.95 8.46 -21.25
CA SER A 45 -1.51 9.45 -22.24
C SER A 45 -0.61 10.48 -21.57
N PHE A 46 0.69 10.31 -21.71
CA PHE A 46 1.70 11.27 -21.26
C PHE A 46 1.86 12.40 -22.27
N ARG A 47 2.29 13.57 -21.79
CA ARG A 47 2.52 14.79 -22.59
C ARG A 47 4.02 15.08 -22.62
N ASP A 48 4.43 15.94 -23.54
CA ASP A 48 5.82 16.37 -23.68
C ASP A 48 6.31 17.23 -22.50
N ASP A 49 5.35 17.83 -21.74
CA ASP A 49 5.64 18.67 -20.56
C ASP A 49 5.51 17.93 -19.21
N GLU A 50 5.57 16.61 -19.23
CA GLU A 50 5.51 15.87 -17.95
C GLU A 50 6.73 16.11 -17.09
N ARG A 51 6.47 16.31 -15.80
CA ARG A 51 7.48 16.45 -14.76
C ARG A 51 7.28 15.40 -13.69
N PHE A 52 8.27 14.54 -13.51
CA PHE A 52 8.30 13.50 -12.50
C PHE A 52 9.03 14.02 -11.26
N LEU A 53 8.49 13.79 -10.07
CA LEU A 53 9.20 14.02 -8.81
C LEU A 53 9.61 12.67 -8.23
N SER A 54 10.91 12.40 -8.27
CA SER A 54 11.54 11.17 -7.78
C SER A 54 11.98 11.35 -6.33
N PHE A 55 11.53 10.48 -5.43
CA PHE A 55 11.88 10.53 -4.01
C PHE A 55 12.08 9.14 -3.38
N LEU A 56 11.65 8.08 -4.05
CA LEU A 56 11.88 6.73 -3.58
C LEU A 56 13.32 6.27 -3.94
N PRO A 57 13.87 5.27 -3.26
CA PRO A 57 15.22 4.78 -3.56
C PRO A 57 15.31 4.19 -4.97
N LEU A 58 16.25 4.68 -5.81
CA LEU A 58 16.54 4.12 -7.14
C LEU A 58 17.12 2.70 -7.10
N SER A 59 17.52 2.21 -5.92
CA SER A 59 17.87 0.80 -5.72
C SER A 59 16.65 -0.12 -5.81
N HIS A 60 15.43 0.42 -5.64
CA HIS A 60 14.19 -0.32 -5.81
C HIS A 60 13.70 -0.23 -7.26
N THR A 61 13.36 -1.37 -7.86
CA THR A 61 12.96 -1.46 -9.28
C THR A 61 11.74 -0.61 -9.62
N PHE A 62 10.80 -0.44 -8.71
CA PHE A 62 9.60 0.36 -8.91
C PHE A 62 9.94 1.82 -9.22
N GLU A 63 10.78 2.46 -8.39
CA GLU A 63 11.23 3.83 -8.65
C GLU A 63 12.14 3.90 -9.86
N ARG A 64 13.07 2.95 -9.98
CA ARG A 64 14.01 2.92 -11.11
C ARG A 64 13.28 2.82 -12.45
N THR A 65 12.21 2.04 -12.53
CA THR A 65 11.42 1.90 -13.77
C THR A 65 10.45 3.06 -13.95
N GLY A 66 9.62 3.36 -12.93
CA GLY A 66 8.55 4.36 -13.03
C GLY A 66 9.01 5.81 -12.89
N GLY A 67 10.06 6.08 -12.09
CA GLY A 67 10.57 7.43 -11.80
C GLY A 67 11.86 7.78 -12.55
N TYR A 68 12.51 6.82 -13.26
CA TYR A 68 13.75 7.07 -13.97
C TYR A 68 13.72 6.57 -15.42
N TYR A 69 13.56 5.26 -15.68
CA TYR A 69 13.60 4.75 -17.07
C TYR A 69 12.39 5.18 -17.89
N MET A 70 11.20 5.13 -17.33
CA MET A 70 9.98 5.52 -18.04
C MET A 70 10.00 7.01 -18.42
N PRO A 71 10.30 7.97 -17.54
CA PRO A 71 10.44 9.37 -17.96
C PRO A 71 11.54 9.59 -18.98
N MET A 72 12.65 8.87 -18.93
CA MET A 72 13.70 8.95 -20.00
C MET A 72 13.15 8.51 -21.36
N LEU A 73 12.36 7.42 -21.41
CA LEU A 73 11.72 6.97 -22.65
C LEU A 73 10.69 7.97 -23.18
N LEU A 74 10.04 8.72 -22.29
CA LEU A 74 9.04 9.74 -22.62
C LEU A 74 9.65 11.10 -22.98
N GLY A 75 10.95 11.32 -22.78
CA GLY A 75 11.58 12.62 -22.90
C GLY A 75 11.11 13.62 -21.82
N ALA A 76 10.61 13.11 -20.69
CA ALA A 76 10.05 13.91 -19.61
C ALA A 76 11.14 14.42 -18.65
N GLU A 77 10.82 15.49 -17.92
CA GLU A 77 11.69 16.05 -16.88
C GLU A 77 11.64 15.18 -15.60
N VAL A 78 12.80 14.92 -15.01
CA VAL A 78 12.90 14.25 -13.70
C VAL A 78 13.52 15.22 -12.70
N VAL A 79 12.78 15.49 -11.63
CA VAL A 79 13.25 16.28 -10.47
C VAL A 79 13.44 15.33 -9.29
N PHE A 80 14.59 15.39 -8.64
CA PHE A 80 14.86 14.62 -7.43
C PHE A 80 14.49 15.43 -6.19
N ALA A 81 13.68 14.84 -5.33
CA ALA A 81 13.31 15.47 -4.06
C ALA A 81 14.52 15.60 -3.13
N ARG A 82 14.57 16.65 -2.37
CA ARG A 82 15.64 16.92 -1.40
C ARG A 82 15.67 15.90 -0.27
N SER A 83 14.48 15.55 0.24
CA SER A 83 14.30 14.51 1.24
C SER A 83 12.80 14.13 1.38
N ILE A 84 12.51 12.99 2.02
CA ILE A 84 11.12 12.60 2.36
C ILE A 84 10.45 13.62 3.30
N ALA A 85 11.22 14.24 4.20
CA ALA A 85 10.72 15.26 5.12
C ALA A 85 10.29 16.54 4.39
N GLN A 86 10.98 16.90 3.32
CA GLN A 86 10.73 18.09 2.49
C GLN A 86 9.81 17.83 1.30
N LEU A 87 9.37 16.58 1.10
CA LEU A 87 8.57 16.18 -0.07
C LEU A 87 7.34 17.09 -0.30
N GLY A 88 6.64 17.48 0.77
CA GLY A 88 5.49 18.39 0.67
C GLY A 88 5.84 19.77 0.13
N GLN A 89 7.00 20.30 0.49
CA GLN A 89 7.51 21.56 -0.03
C GLN A 89 7.98 21.40 -1.48
N ASP A 90 8.70 20.31 -1.78
CA ASP A 90 9.16 20.01 -3.15
C ASP A 90 7.98 19.85 -4.11
N MET A 91 6.89 19.21 -3.66
CA MET A 91 5.64 19.10 -4.43
C MET A 91 5.08 20.49 -4.82
N GLN A 92 5.08 21.44 -3.88
CA GLN A 92 4.56 22.79 -4.13
C GLN A 92 5.49 23.62 -5.01
N GLU A 93 6.80 23.54 -4.81
CA GLU A 93 7.81 24.29 -5.56
C GLU A 93 7.95 23.73 -7.00
N GLN A 94 8.03 22.42 -7.14
CA GLN A 94 8.30 21.76 -8.42
C GLN A 94 7.06 21.50 -9.25
N GLN A 95 5.87 21.49 -8.62
CA GLN A 95 4.58 21.26 -9.27
C GLN A 95 4.58 20.06 -10.24
N PRO A 96 4.93 18.83 -9.77
CA PRO A 96 5.04 17.67 -10.64
C PRO A 96 3.68 17.33 -11.27
N THR A 97 3.74 16.73 -12.45
CA THR A 97 2.56 16.18 -13.13
C THR A 97 2.41 14.69 -12.89
N VAL A 98 3.51 14.01 -12.58
CA VAL A 98 3.55 12.57 -12.27
C VAL A 98 4.30 12.34 -10.96
N LEU A 99 3.73 11.50 -10.12
CA LEU A 99 4.33 11.07 -8.86
C LEU A 99 4.27 9.53 -8.76
N VAL A 100 5.43 8.89 -8.72
CA VAL A 100 5.54 7.47 -8.33
C VAL A 100 5.71 7.41 -6.83
N SER A 101 4.83 6.68 -6.14
CA SER A 101 4.74 6.75 -4.69
C SER A 101 4.30 5.43 -4.04
N VAL A 102 4.30 5.40 -2.73
CA VAL A 102 3.88 4.27 -1.91
C VAL A 102 2.70 4.67 -1.01
N PRO A 103 1.87 3.72 -0.54
CA PRO A 103 0.70 3.99 0.29
C PRO A 103 0.97 4.90 1.49
N ARG A 104 2.13 4.75 2.14
CA ARG A 104 2.52 5.51 3.34
C ARG A 104 2.47 7.05 3.14
N ILE A 105 2.69 7.53 1.93
CA ILE A 105 2.58 8.97 1.63
C ILE A 105 1.12 9.43 1.72
N TYR A 106 0.21 8.66 1.14
CA TYR A 106 -1.24 8.96 1.18
C TYR A 106 -1.79 8.81 2.60
N GLU A 107 -1.35 7.81 3.34
CA GLU A 107 -1.72 7.60 4.75
C GLU A 107 -1.33 8.79 5.62
N ARG A 108 -0.11 9.30 5.48
CA ARG A 108 0.36 10.50 6.20
C ARG A 108 -0.45 11.75 5.85
N VAL A 109 -0.73 11.96 4.56
CA VAL A 109 -1.55 13.10 4.13
C VAL A 109 -2.98 12.96 4.63
N TYR A 110 -3.53 11.74 4.60
CA TYR A 110 -4.85 11.41 5.15
C TYR A 110 -4.92 11.73 6.64
N ALA A 111 -3.98 11.25 7.45
CA ALA A 111 -3.94 11.49 8.89
C ALA A 111 -3.90 12.99 9.19
N ARG A 112 -2.99 13.75 8.56
CA ARG A 112 -2.94 15.21 8.73
C ARG A 112 -4.24 15.91 8.35
N LEU A 113 -4.91 15.45 7.29
CA LEU A 113 -6.18 16.00 6.87
C LEU A 113 -7.28 15.72 7.91
N GLN A 114 -7.30 14.54 8.52
CA GLN A 114 -8.23 14.21 9.60
C GLN A 114 -7.99 15.08 10.84
N ASP A 115 -6.73 15.32 11.22
CA ASP A 115 -6.36 16.19 12.33
C ASP A 115 -6.78 17.65 12.08
N GLU A 116 -6.54 18.17 10.86
CA GLU A 116 -7.01 19.49 10.47
C GLU A 116 -8.54 19.60 10.53
N LEU A 117 -9.26 18.55 10.09
CA LEU A 117 -10.72 18.49 10.10
C LEU A 117 -11.29 18.38 11.52
N ALA A 118 -10.63 17.68 12.44
CA ALA A 118 -11.06 17.58 13.84
C ALA A 118 -11.13 18.94 14.51
N LYS A 119 -10.24 19.89 14.13
CA LYS A 119 -10.17 21.27 14.63
C LYS A 119 -11.20 22.20 13.99
N LYS A 120 -11.91 21.74 12.92
CA LYS A 120 -12.90 22.54 12.19
C LYS A 120 -14.28 22.53 12.84
N SER A 121 -15.08 23.55 12.56
CA SER A 121 -16.49 23.63 12.99
C SER A 121 -17.33 22.47 12.40
N ALA A 122 -18.45 22.16 13.04
CA ALA A 122 -19.38 21.14 12.55
C ALA A 122 -19.88 21.43 11.12
N LEU A 123 -20.06 22.73 10.79
CA LEU A 123 -20.48 23.16 9.45
C LEU A 123 -19.37 22.88 8.41
N GLU A 124 -18.13 23.27 8.70
CA GLU A 124 -16.99 23.01 7.79
C GLU A 124 -16.81 21.50 7.56
N ARG A 125 -16.92 20.69 8.60
CA ARG A 125 -16.86 19.22 8.47
C ARG A 125 -17.98 18.68 7.57
N LYS A 126 -19.23 19.19 7.71
CA LYS A 126 -20.35 18.82 6.82
C LYS A 126 -20.10 19.24 5.38
N VAL A 127 -19.57 20.45 5.16
CA VAL A 127 -19.21 20.94 3.81
C VAL A 127 -18.12 20.08 3.19
N PHE A 128 -17.11 19.70 3.98
CA PHE A 128 -16.06 18.79 3.53
C PHE A 128 -16.62 17.41 3.15
N ALA A 129 -17.46 16.82 4.01
CA ALA A 129 -18.09 15.52 3.74
C ALA A 129 -18.93 15.56 2.46
N LEU A 130 -19.70 16.63 2.25
CA LEU A 130 -20.46 16.84 1.02
C LEU A 130 -19.54 16.98 -0.20
N ALA A 131 -18.41 17.68 -0.08
CA ALA A 131 -17.43 17.80 -1.15
C ALA A 131 -16.83 16.45 -1.53
N VAL A 132 -16.51 15.59 -0.56
CA VAL A 132 -16.02 14.22 -0.79
C VAL A 132 -17.10 13.37 -1.46
N GLU A 133 -18.35 13.44 -0.98
CA GLU A 133 -19.46 12.69 -1.58
C GLU A 133 -19.69 13.07 -3.04
N LEU A 134 -19.81 14.37 -3.33
CA LEU A 134 -20.06 14.84 -4.70
C LEU A 134 -18.86 14.67 -5.62
N GLY A 135 -17.64 14.81 -5.08
CA GLY A 135 -16.41 14.52 -5.81
C GLY A 135 -16.30 13.06 -6.19
N TRP A 136 -16.62 12.15 -5.26
CA TRP A 136 -16.70 10.72 -5.54
C TRP A 136 -17.76 10.39 -6.60
N LEU A 137 -18.97 10.94 -6.47
CA LEU A 137 -20.00 10.77 -7.47
C LEU A 137 -19.55 11.29 -8.86
N SER A 138 -18.86 12.44 -8.89
CA SER A 138 -18.30 12.99 -10.12
C SER A 138 -17.28 12.05 -10.76
N PHE A 139 -16.42 11.43 -9.94
CA PHE A 139 -15.48 10.42 -10.38
C PHE A 139 -16.18 9.17 -10.91
N GLU A 140 -17.16 8.62 -10.20
CA GLU A 140 -17.94 7.45 -10.64
C GLU A 140 -18.69 7.70 -11.97
N VAL A 141 -19.21 8.91 -12.15
CA VAL A 141 -19.83 9.32 -13.43
C VAL A 141 -18.78 9.37 -14.54
N ALA A 142 -17.60 9.92 -14.27
CA ALA A 142 -16.51 9.95 -15.26
C ALA A 142 -16.02 8.55 -15.64
N GLN A 143 -16.08 7.59 -14.70
CA GLN A 143 -15.75 6.18 -14.92
C GLN A 143 -16.90 5.37 -15.55
N GLY A 144 -18.04 5.99 -15.86
CA GLY A 144 -19.21 5.30 -16.44
C GLY A 144 -19.93 4.36 -15.45
N ARG A 145 -19.64 4.45 -14.14
CA ARG A 145 -20.24 3.59 -13.10
C ARG A 145 -21.45 4.21 -12.41
N ALA A 146 -21.69 5.50 -12.58
CA ALA A 146 -22.86 6.19 -12.04
C ALA A 146 -23.50 7.10 -13.09
N ARG A 147 -24.80 7.39 -12.92
CA ARG A 147 -25.52 8.39 -13.74
C ARG A 147 -25.30 9.78 -13.14
N ARG A 148 -25.30 10.81 -14.02
CA ARG A 148 -25.30 12.21 -13.59
C ARG A 148 -26.54 12.49 -12.74
N GLN A 149 -26.35 13.20 -11.63
CA GLN A 149 -27.41 13.59 -10.71
C GLN A 149 -27.46 15.13 -10.58
N PRO A 150 -28.63 15.76 -10.39
CA PRO A 150 -28.75 17.22 -10.28
C PRO A 150 -27.88 17.83 -9.17
N ARG A 151 -27.63 17.08 -8.06
CA ARG A 151 -26.78 17.53 -6.96
C ARG A 151 -25.33 17.81 -7.39
N LEU A 152 -24.86 17.25 -8.50
CA LEU A 152 -23.53 17.56 -9.06
C LEU A 152 -23.40 19.01 -9.53
N LEU A 153 -24.50 19.78 -9.66
CA LEU A 153 -24.44 21.23 -9.95
C LEU A 153 -23.69 22.00 -8.85
N ALA A 154 -23.68 21.51 -7.62
CA ALA A 154 -22.90 22.11 -6.52
C ALA A 154 -21.39 21.74 -6.57
N TRP A 155 -21.01 20.70 -7.31
CA TRP A 155 -19.64 20.21 -7.34
C TRP A 155 -18.60 21.25 -7.80
N PRO A 156 -18.80 22.06 -8.86
CA PRO A 156 -17.82 23.06 -9.29
C PRO A 156 -17.45 24.05 -8.17
N LEU A 157 -18.41 24.49 -7.36
CA LEU A 157 -18.19 25.36 -6.22
C LEU A 157 -17.39 24.66 -5.12
N LEU A 158 -17.78 23.46 -4.72
CA LEU A 158 -17.09 22.66 -3.71
C LEU A 158 -15.69 22.24 -4.17
N ARG A 159 -15.54 21.89 -5.44
CA ARG A 159 -14.24 21.62 -6.04
C ARG A 159 -13.30 22.82 -5.90
N ARG A 160 -13.79 24.05 -6.17
CA ARG A 160 -12.98 25.28 -6.03
C ARG A 160 -12.68 25.62 -4.58
N LYS A 161 -13.65 25.47 -3.68
CA LYS A 161 -13.55 25.92 -2.28
C LYS A 161 -12.87 24.89 -1.37
N VAL A 162 -13.02 23.59 -1.64
CA VAL A 162 -12.55 22.49 -0.79
C VAL A 162 -11.42 21.69 -1.45
N ALA A 163 -11.65 21.17 -2.65
CA ALA A 163 -10.69 20.28 -3.28
C ALA A 163 -9.46 21.00 -3.84
N ALA A 164 -9.63 22.19 -4.44
CA ALA A 164 -8.51 22.93 -5.05
C ALA A 164 -7.41 23.33 -4.04
N PRO A 165 -7.72 23.82 -2.82
CA PRO A 165 -6.68 24.11 -1.81
C PRO A 165 -5.87 22.87 -1.42
N ILE A 166 -6.52 21.72 -1.31
CA ILE A 166 -5.83 20.45 -0.98
C ILE A 166 -4.94 20.01 -2.14
N ARG A 167 -5.43 20.09 -3.38
CA ARG A 167 -4.62 19.82 -4.57
C ARG A 167 -3.43 20.75 -4.70
N ALA A 168 -3.59 22.03 -4.34
CA ALA A 168 -2.49 23.01 -4.35
C ALA A 168 -1.36 22.61 -3.39
N LYS A 169 -1.67 22.04 -2.22
CA LYS A 169 -0.66 21.48 -1.30
C LYS A 169 0.13 20.32 -1.92
N LEU A 170 -0.41 19.66 -2.97
CA LEU A 170 0.24 18.63 -3.76
C LEU A 170 0.78 19.15 -5.10
N GLY A 171 1.10 20.44 -5.19
CA GLY A 171 1.63 21.09 -6.38
C GLY A 171 0.58 21.53 -7.42
N GLY A 172 -0.67 21.10 -7.32
CA GLY A 172 -1.80 21.54 -8.13
C GLY A 172 -1.85 21.00 -9.56
N ARG A 173 -0.75 20.44 -10.10
CA ARG A 173 -0.61 19.99 -11.49
C ARG A 173 -0.64 18.47 -11.68
N LEU A 174 -0.75 17.67 -10.59
CA LEU A 174 -0.75 16.21 -10.70
C LEU A 174 -1.82 15.69 -11.67
N ARG A 175 -1.36 14.92 -12.64
CA ARG A 175 -2.15 14.18 -13.64
C ARG A 175 -2.15 12.68 -13.35
N PHE A 176 -1.05 12.18 -12.78
CA PHE A 176 -0.90 10.78 -12.39
C PHE A 176 -0.17 10.69 -11.05
N ALA A 177 -0.78 10.01 -10.10
CA ALA A 177 -0.19 9.68 -8.83
C ALA A 177 -0.27 8.16 -8.68
N ILE A 178 0.84 7.46 -8.97
CA ILE A 178 0.89 6.00 -9.03
C ILE A 178 1.26 5.49 -7.64
N SER A 179 0.42 4.65 -7.05
CA SER A 179 0.70 3.99 -5.78
C SER A 179 1.04 2.53 -6.01
N GLY A 180 2.20 2.10 -5.55
CA GLY A 180 2.67 0.74 -5.70
C GLY A 180 3.49 0.25 -4.50
N GLY A 181 3.97 -0.99 -4.59
CA GLY A 181 4.81 -1.59 -3.56
C GLY A 181 4.05 -2.19 -2.37
N ALA A 182 2.86 -1.71 -2.04
CA ALA A 182 1.92 -2.29 -1.08
C ALA A 182 0.49 -1.91 -1.46
N ALA A 183 -0.51 -2.55 -0.84
CA ALA A 183 -1.91 -2.19 -1.05
C ALA A 183 -2.20 -0.80 -0.45
N LEU A 184 -2.86 0.05 -1.23
CA LEU A 184 -3.40 1.32 -0.75
C LEU A 184 -4.82 1.07 -0.22
N ASN A 185 -5.09 1.54 1.00
CA ASN A 185 -6.42 1.43 1.57
C ASN A 185 -7.47 2.06 0.64
N PRO A 186 -8.56 1.35 0.29
CA PRO A 186 -9.59 1.83 -0.64
C PRO A 186 -10.26 3.13 -0.21
N ASP A 187 -10.45 3.36 1.10
CA ASP A 187 -11.08 4.59 1.61
C ASP A 187 -10.15 5.80 1.44
N ILE A 188 -8.85 5.60 1.64
CA ILE A 188 -7.84 6.63 1.37
C ILE A 188 -7.82 6.94 -0.14
N ALA A 189 -7.75 5.92 -0.99
CA ALA A 189 -7.78 6.11 -2.44
C ALA A 189 -9.05 6.84 -2.89
N ARG A 190 -10.21 6.44 -2.34
CA ARG A 190 -11.51 7.09 -2.59
C ARG A 190 -11.51 8.57 -2.21
N LEU A 191 -10.96 8.91 -1.04
CA LEU A 191 -10.86 10.31 -0.59
C LEU A 191 -10.04 11.14 -1.58
N PHE A 192 -8.85 10.67 -1.96
CA PHE A 192 -7.99 11.40 -2.89
C PHE A 192 -8.63 11.58 -4.26
N LEU A 193 -9.24 10.52 -4.81
CA LEU A 193 -9.97 10.59 -6.08
C LEU A 193 -11.17 11.54 -6.00
N ALA A 194 -11.92 11.52 -4.92
CA ALA A 194 -13.02 12.44 -4.68
C ALA A 194 -12.55 13.90 -4.63
N LEU A 195 -11.37 14.16 -4.06
CA LEU A 195 -10.76 15.50 -4.05
C LEU A 195 -10.06 15.86 -5.38
N GLY A 196 -10.12 14.98 -6.38
CA GLY A 196 -9.56 15.19 -7.71
C GLY A 196 -8.04 15.02 -7.78
N VAL A 197 -7.46 14.25 -6.86
CA VAL A 197 -6.08 13.76 -6.95
C VAL A 197 -6.11 12.40 -7.67
N PRO A 198 -5.51 12.27 -8.86
CA PRO A 198 -5.66 11.10 -9.72
C PRO A 198 -4.76 9.95 -9.28
N VAL A 199 -5.13 9.28 -8.18
CA VAL A 199 -4.38 8.13 -7.65
C VAL A 199 -4.71 6.87 -8.44
N HIS A 200 -3.67 6.18 -8.90
CA HIS A 200 -3.73 4.92 -9.62
C HIS A 200 -2.93 3.86 -8.87
N GLN A 201 -3.58 2.82 -8.39
CA GLN A 201 -2.89 1.70 -7.76
C GLN A 201 -2.34 0.76 -8.81
N GLY A 202 -1.09 0.35 -8.66
CA GLY A 202 -0.43 -0.66 -9.47
C GLY A 202 0.14 -1.79 -8.61
N TYR A 203 0.40 -2.92 -9.25
CA TYR A 203 1.00 -4.10 -8.65
C TYR A 203 2.20 -4.56 -9.46
N GLY A 204 3.17 -5.07 -8.74
CA GLY A 204 4.35 -5.65 -9.34
C GLY A 204 5.34 -6.18 -8.31
N LEU A 205 6.35 -6.83 -8.81
CA LEU A 205 7.45 -7.41 -8.03
C LEU A 205 8.74 -7.31 -8.84
N THR A 206 9.86 -7.29 -8.17
CA THR A 206 11.18 -7.15 -8.80
C THR A 206 11.41 -8.22 -9.87
N GLU A 207 10.95 -9.43 -9.62
CA GLU A 207 11.02 -10.59 -10.51
C GLU A 207 10.23 -10.42 -11.82
N ALA A 208 9.29 -9.46 -11.89
CA ALA A 208 8.48 -9.16 -13.07
C ALA A 208 8.90 -7.88 -13.83
N GLY A 209 9.99 -7.23 -13.43
CA GLY A 209 10.66 -6.17 -14.14
C GLY A 209 10.29 -4.69 -13.98
N PRO A 210 9.48 -4.15 -13.02
CA PRO A 210 8.68 -4.78 -11.98
C PRO A 210 7.17 -4.81 -12.24
N VAL A 211 6.60 -3.97 -13.14
CA VAL A 211 5.16 -3.69 -13.23
C VAL A 211 4.43 -4.84 -13.92
N VAL A 212 3.39 -5.36 -13.27
CA VAL A 212 2.49 -6.40 -13.80
C VAL A 212 1.15 -5.79 -14.20
N SER A 213 0.57 -4.97 -13.35
CA SER A 213 -0.73 -4.35 -13.59
C SER A 213 -0.83 -2.95 -13.01
N VAL A 214 -1.75 -2.14 -13.54
CA VAL A 214 -2.03 -0.79 -13.04
C VAL A 214 -3.46 -0.37 -13.38
N ASN A 215 -4.07 0.41 -12.50
CA ASN A 215 -5.32 1.10 -12.79
C ASN A 215 -5.08 2.20 -13.84
N ARG A 216 -5.88 2.21 -14.90
CA ARG A 216 -5.79 3.21 -15.98
C ARG A 216 -6.76 4.37 -15.73
N PRO A 217 -6.49 5.57 -16.27
CA PRO A 217 -7.36 6.73 -16.10
C PRO A 217 -8.83 6.47 -16.49
N GLU A 218 -9.06 5.72 -17.56
CA GLU A 218 -10.40 5.38 -18.07
C GLU A 218 -11.07 4.20 -17.35
N SER A 219 -10.31 3.47 -16.53
CA SER A 219 -10.76 2.24 -15.84
C SER A 219 -10.12 2.12 -14.47
N ASN A 220 -10.26 3.16 -13.64
CA ASN A 220 -9.67 3.20 -12.31
C ASN A 220 -10.65 2.69 -11.26
N LEU A 221 -10.31 1.57 -10.64
CA LEU A 221 -11.08 0.95 -9.57
C LEU A 221 -10.21 0.84 -8.31
N PRO A 222 -10.37 1.72 -7.32
CA PRO A 222 -9.42 1.91 -6.20
C PRO A 222 -9.10 0.65 -5.39
N ALA A 223 -10.06 -0.27 -5.24
CA ALA A 223 -9.85 -1.53 -4.51
C ALA A 223 -9.06 -2.57 -5.32
N SER A 224 -8.81 -2.32 -6.62
CA SER A 224 -8.11 -3.26 -7.50
C SER A 224 -6.67 -2.82 -7.76
N ILE A 225 -5.85 -3.76 -8.20
CA ILE A 225 -4.52 -3.48 -8.76
C ILE A 225 -4.60 -3.15 -10.27
N GLY A 226 -5.80 -2.93 -10.80
CA GLY A 226 -6.04 -2.62 -12.20
C GLY A 226 -6.00 -3.85 -13.10
N LYS A 227 -5.70 -3.60 -14.37
CA LYS A 227 -5.56 -4.62 -15.41
C LYS A 227 -4.09 -4.82 -15.76
N PRO A 228 -3.70 -5.99 -16.30
CA PRO A 228 -2.35 -6.22 -16.78
C PRO A 228 -1.91 -5.11 -17.75
N ILE A 229 -0.63 -4.70 -17.65
CA ILE A 229 -0.06 -3.78 -18.63
C ILE A 229 0.06 -4.48 -19.99
N PRO A 230 0.11 -3.76 -21.11
CA PRO A 230 0.31 -4.37 -22.43
C PRO A 230 1.51 -5.32 -22.43
N GLY A 231 1.42 -6.42 -23.15
CA GLY A 231 2.50 -7.41 -23.25
C GLY A 231 2.74 -8.27 -22.01
N VAL A 232 1.92 -8.14 -20.97
CA VAL A 232 1.96 -8.97 -19.76
C VAL A 232 0.72 -9.84 -19.67
N GLU A 233 0.92 -11.15 -19.61
CA GLU A 233 -0.13 -12.14 -19.37
C GLU A 233 -0.26 -12.39 -17.89
N VAL A 234 -1.50 -12.56 -17.42
CA VAL A 234 -1.82 -12.84 -16.03
C VAL A 234 -2.92 -13.90 -15.96
N LYS A 235 -2.78 -14.90 -15.10
CA LYS A 235 -3.84 -15.88 -14.79
C LYS A 235 -3.90 -16.18 -13.30
N ILE A 236 -5.02 -16.72 -12.87
CA ILE A 236 -5.17 -17.29 -11.52
C ILE A 236 -4.86 -18.79 -11.61
N GLY A 237 -3.90 -19.25 -10.85
CA GLY A 237 -3.46 -20.63 -10.75
C GLY A 237 -4.06 -21.37 -9.57
N ALA A 238 -3.41 -22.46 -9.16
CA ALA A 238 -3.79 -23.23 -7.98
C ALA A 238 -3.69 -22.37 -6.71
N GLN A 239 -4.52 -22.64 -5.71
CA GLN A 239 -4.62 -21.87 -4.46
C GLN A 239 -4.91 -20.36 -4.68
N ASP A 240 -5.57 -20.01 -5.78
CA ASP A 240 -5.83 -18.63 -6.20
C ASP A 240 -4.56 -17.79 -6.39
N GLU A 241 -3.42 -18.43 -6.66
CA GLU A 241 -2.17 -17.74 -6.89
C GLU A 241 -2.21 -16.92 -8.18
N LEU A 242 -1.75 -15.68 -8.11
CA LEU A 242 -1.50 -14.84 -9.28
C LEU A 242 -0.24 -15.31 -9.99
N LEU A 243 -0.37 -15.73 -11.23
CA LEU A 243 0.73 -16.10 -12.11
C LEU A 243 0.88 -15.04 -13.21
N THR A 244 2.11 -14.69 -13.55
CA THR A 244 2.39 -13.72 -14.62
C THR A 244 3.44 -14.24 -15.58
N ARG A 245 3.30 -13.89 -16.87
CA ARG A 245 4.26 -14.22 -17.91
C ARG A 245 4.45 -13.05 -18.86
N SER A 246 5.67 -12.73 -19.17
CA SER A 246 6.04 -11.70 -20.16
C SER A 246 7.55 -11.75 -20.44
N ARG A 247 7.98 -11.00 -21.43
CA ARG A 247 9.42 -10.78 -21.67
C ARG A 247 10.11 -9.90 -20.60
N CYS A 248 9.34 -9.36 -19.64
CA CYS A 248 9.86 -8.58 -18.53
C CYS A 248 10.25 -9.44 -17.31
N ILE A 249 9.91 -10.74 -17.33
CA ILE A 249 10.25 -11.68 -16.24
C ILE A 249 11.77 -11.81 -16.12
N MET A 250 12.26 -11.81 -14.88
CA MET A 250 13.69 -11.98 -14.57
C MET A 250 14.31 -13.19 -15.25
N ARG A 251 15.59 -13.18 -15.44
CA ARG A 251 16.37 -14.35 -15.91
C ARG A 251 16.49 -15.45 -14.85
N GLY A 252 16.24 -15.11 -13.59
CA GLY A 252 16.34 -15.97 -12.43
C GLY A 252 17.02 -15.28 -11.26
N TYR A 253 17.27 -16.04 -10.21
CA TYR A 253 18.04 -15.57 -9.05
C TYR A 253 19.53 -15.86 -9.21
N TRP A 254 20.36 -14.88 -8.89
CA TRP A 254 21.82 -14.98 -8.97
C TRP A 254 22.35 -16.09 -8.08
N ASN A 255 23.07 -17.04 -8.67
CA ASN A 255 23.64 -18.24 -8.02
C ASN A 255 22.61 -19.08 -7.23
N ASP A 256 21.32 -19.06 -7.63
CA ASP A 256 20.28 -19.85 -6.98
C ASP A 256 19.34 -20.47 -8.03
N PRO A 257 19.80 -21.51 -8.75
CA PRO A 257 18.99 -22.18 -9.78
C PRO A 257 17.78 -22.92 -9.19
N GLN A 258 17.89 -23.39 -7.95
CA GLN A 258 16.78 -24.07 -7.27
C GLN A 258 15.63 -23.12 -6.97
N ALA A 259 15.92 -21.93 -6.42
CA ALA A 259 14.92 -20.91 -6.19
C ALA A 259 14.34 -20.38 -7.52
N THR A 260 15.16 -20.30 -8.56
CA THR A 260 14.71 -19.91 -9.91
C THR A 260 13.69 -20.92 -10.45
N ALA A 261 13.98 -22.20 -10.42
CA ALA A 261 13.08 -23.27 -10.89
C ALA A 261 11.78 -23.35 -10.04
N ALA A 262 11.85 -22.96 -8.77
CA ALA A 262 10.66 -22.87 -7.91
C ALA A 262 9.80 -21.63 -8.18
N ALA A 263 10.41 -20.57 -8.74
CA ALA A 263 9.70 -19.32 -9.02
C ALA A 263 9.16 -19.23 -10.45
N ILE A 264 9.83 -19.86 -11.43
CA ILE A 264 9.43 -19.83 -12.84
C ILE A 264 9.24 -21.27 -13.30
N ASP A 265 8.02 -21.60 -13.71
CA ASP A 265 7.69 -22.93 -14.19
C ASP A 265 8.22 -23.21 -15.62
N ALA A 266 8.05 -24.46 -16.10
CA ALA A 266 8.53 -24.88 -17.41
C ALA A 266 7.85 -24.15 -18.60
N ASP A 267 6.66 -23.58 -18.37
CA ASP A 267 5.89 -22.82 -19.36
C ASP A 267 6.21 -21.30 -19.31
N GLY A 268 7.15 -20.91 -18.44
CA GLY A 268 7.61 -19.53 -18.26
C GLY A 268 6.70 -18.66 -17.41
N TRP A 269 5.78 -19.24 -16.63
CA TRP A 269 4.96 -18.51 -15.67
C TRP A 269 5.73 -18.26 -14.38
N LEU A 270 5.76 -17.01 -13.97
CA LEU A 270 6.29 -16.60 -12.66
C LEU A 270 5.22 -16.79 -11.60
N HIS A 271 5.54 -17.56 -10.58
CA HIS A 271 4.77 -17.75 -9.36
C HIS A 271 5.01 -16.57 -8.43
N THR A 272 4.00 -15.71 -8.24
CA THR A 272 4.17 -14.48 -7.46
C THR A 272 4.14 -14.72 -5.95
N GLY A 273 3.53 -15.82 -5.51
CA GLY A 273 3.23 -16.10 -4.11
C GLY A 273 2.12 -15.22 -3.53
N ASP A 274 1.45 -14.43 -4.36
CA ASP A 274 0.33 -13.58 -3.95
C ASP A 274 -0.99 -14.21 -4.43
N GLN A 275 -1.99 -14.29 -3.53
CA GLN A 275 -3.34 -14.70 -3.90
C GLN A 275 -4.09 -13.54 -4.51
N ALA A 276 -4.86 -13.81 -5.56
CA ALA A 276 -5.65 -12.81 -6.23
C ALA A 276 -6.98 -13.37 -6.75
N ARG A 277 -7.90 -12.48 -7.03
CA ARG A 277 -9.13 -12.74 -7.77
C ARG A 277 -9.28 -11.76 -8.91
N VAL A 278 -10.06 -12.10 -9.92
CA VAL A 278 -10.38 -11.25 -11.06
C VAL A 278 -11.89 -11.06 -11.15
N ASP A 279 -12.32 -9.84 -11.49
CA ASP A 279 -13.74 -9.57 -11.75
C ASP A 279 -14.11 -9.80 -13.22
N GLY A 280 -15.42 -9.77 -13.52
CA GLY A 280 -15.94 -9.94 -14.88
C GLY A 280 -15.52 -8.84 -15.88
N LYS A 281 -14.83 -7.78 -15.42
CA LYS A 281 -14.29 -6.69 -16.25
C LYS A 281 -12.77 -6.76 -16.42
N GLY A 282 -12.13 -7.79 -15.84
CA GLY A 282 -10.70 -8.04 -15.95
C GLY A 282 -9.85 -7.22 -14.99
N HIS A 283 -10.43 -6.67 -13.91
CA HIS A 283 -9.64 -6.08 -12.83
C HIS A 283 -9.22 -7.16 -11.85
N TYR A 284 -7.95 -7.13 -11.46
CA TYR A 284 -7.38 -8.04 -10.47
C TYR A 284 -7.36 -7.39 -9.08
N TYR A 285 -7.50 -8.22 -8.06
CA TYR A 285 -7.49 -7.82 -6.65
C TYR A 285 -6.55 -8.75 -5.91
N ILE A 286 -5.56 -8.22 -5.23
CA ILE A 286 -4.73 -9.01 -4.32
C ILE A 286 -5.56 -9.27 -3.05
N VAL A 287 -5.63 -10.53 -2.67
CA VAL A 287 -6.32 -10.99 -1.46
C VAL A 287 -5.33 -11.09 -0.30
N GLY A 288 -4.10 -11.51 -0.59
CA GLY A 288 -3.06 -11.65 0.41
C GLY A 288 -1.84 -12.36 -0.15
N ARG A 289 -0.85 -12.57 0.69
CA ARG A 289 0.32 -13.36 0.36
C ARG A 289 0.14 -14.78 0.87
N ILE A 290 0.32 -15.79 0.05
CA ILE A 290 0.09 -17.20 0.41
C ILE A 290 0.79 -17.57 1.72
N LYS A 291 2.04 -17.11 1.91
CA LYS A 291 2.85 -17.37 3.10
C LYS A 291 2.49 -16.52 4.33
N ASP A 292 1.71 -15.46 4.14
CA ASP A 292 1.32 -14.54 5.23
C ASP A 292 -0.13 -14.76 5.68
N ILE A 293 -0.89 -15.59 4.96
CA ILE A 293 -2.24 -15.96 5.36
C ILE A 293 -2.19 -16.68 6.70
N ILE A 294 -2.94 -16.16 7.65
CA ILE A 294 -3.10 -16.74 8.97
C ILE A 294 -4.18 -17.83 8.89
N VAL A 295 -3.84 -19.05 9.30
CA VAL A 295 -4.81 -20.14 9.44
C VAL A 295 -5.04 -20.35 10.93
N LEU A 296 -6.25 -20.03 11.40
CA LEU A 296 -6.65 -20.28 12.77
C LEU A 296 -6.80 -21.78 13.04
N ASN A 297 -6.81 -22.18 14.32
CA ASN A 297 -6.97 -23.59 14.71
C ASN A 297 -8.32 -24.22 14.26
N ASN A 298 -9.32 -23.40 13.96
CA ASN A 298 -10.62 -23.83 13.41
C ASN A 298 -10.61 -23.91 11.85
N GLY A 299 -9.47 -23.66 11.21
CA GLY A 299 -9.31 -23.71 9.75
C GLY A 299 -9.67 -22.43 8.99
N GLU A 300 -10.16 -21.38 9.66
CA GLU A 300 -10.45 -20.09 9.03
C GLU A 300 -9.15 -19.43 8.52
N LYS A 301 -9.21 -18.92 7.29
CA LYS A 301 -8.09 -18.27 6.61
C LYS A 301 -8.29 -16.77 6.57
N ILE A 302 -7.31 -16.02 7.05
CA ILE A 302 -7.37 -14.57 7.18
C ILE A 302 -6.16 -13.95 6.49
N ALA A 303 -6.40 -12.98 5.60
CA ALA A 303 -5.38 -12.11 5.05
C ALA A 303 -5.12 -10.96 6.03
N PRO A 304 -4.00 -10.90 6.75
CA PRO A 304 -3.79 -9.91 7.80
C PRO A 304 -3.57 -8.48 7.26
N ALA A 305 -3.10 -8.33 6.04
CA ALA A 305 -2.72 -7.03 5.48
C ALA A 305 -3.89 -6.03 5.40
N ASP A 306 -5.08 -6.49 5.01
CA ASP A 306 -6.27 -5.64 4.94
C ASP A 306 -6.72 -5.18 6.33
N MET A 307 -6.63 -6.08 7.32
CA MET A 307 -6.95 -5.75 8.71
C MET A 307 -5.94 -4.75 9.29
N GLU A 308 -4.65 -4.95 9.05
CA GLU A 308 -3.58 -4.05 9.48
C GLU A 308 -3.75 -2.66 8.87
N SER A 309 -4.09 -2.60 7.59
CA SER A 309 -4.41 -1.34 6.91
C SER A 309 -5.64 -0.65 7.50
N ALA A 310 -6.70 -1.42 7.82
CA ALA A 310 -7.90 -0.88 8.44
C ALA A 310 -7.64 -0.35 9.86
N ILE A 311 -6.83 -1.04 10.65
CA ILE A 311 -6.42 -0.59 12.00
C ILE A 311 -5.70 0.75 11.92
N CYS A 312 -4.74 0.89 10.99
CA CYS A 312 -3.95 2.11 10.80
C CYS A 312 -4.75 3.30 10.20
N LEU A 313 -6.04 3.14 9.87
CA LEU A 313 -6.94 4.27 9.59
C LEU A 313 -7.33 5.05 10.84
N ASP A 314 -7.20 4.46 12.04
CA ASP A 314 -7.35 5.19 13.28
C ASP A 314 -6.04 5.91 13.60
N PRO A 315 -6.06 7.26 13.75
CA PRO A 315 -4.84 8.04 14.01
C PRO A 315 -4.07 7.59 15.26
N LEU A 316 -4.74 6.91 16.19
CA LEU A 316 -4.11 6.37 17.40
C LEU A 316 -3.11 5.24 17.09
N PHE A 317 -3.28 4.50 15.97
CA PHE A 317 -2.42 3.38 15.59
C PHE A 317 -1.50 3.75 14.43
N GLU A 318 -0.22 3.89 14.70
CA GLU A 318 0.76 4.21 13.66
C GLU A 318 1.15 2.99 12.83
N GLN A 319 1.24 1.82 13.48
CA GLN A 319 1.62 0.55 12.83
C GLN A 319 0.87 -0.60 13.51
N ALA A 320 0.58 -1.65 12.74
CA ALA A 320 -0.12 -2.82 13.24
C ALA A 320 0.40 -4.09 12.59
N MET A 321 0.46 -5.18 13.35
CA MET A 321 0.71 -6.54 12.89
C MET A 321 -0.34 -7.47 13.50
N VAL A 322 -1.17 -8.08 12.67
CA VAL A 322 -2.16 -9.09 13.08
C VAL A 322 -1.49 -10.45 13.12
N ILE A 323 -1.78 -11.22 14.16
CA ILE A 323 -1.19 -12.54 14.44
C ILE A 323 -2.30 -13.53 14.85
N GLY A 324 -2.05 -14.83 14.65
CA GLY A 324 -3.05 -15.85 14.98
C GLY A 324 -2.80 -17.23 14.36
N GLU A 325 -1.64 -17.45 13.71
CA GLU A 325 -1.31 -18.73 13.08
C GLU A 325 -1.41 -19.89 14.07
N GLY A 326 -2.29 -20.88 13.76
CA GLY A 326 -2.57 -22.03 14.63
C GLY A 326 -3.23 -21.67 15.96
N ARG A 327 -3.66 -20.45 16.19
CA ARG A 327 -4.23 -19.97 17.44
C ARG A 327 -5.76 -19.95 17.40
N PRO A 328 -6.43 -19.90 18.59
CA PRO A 328 -7.90 -19.94 18.65
C PRO A 328 -8.59 -18.62 18.23
N PHE A 329 -7.86 -17.52 18.15
CA PHE A 329 -8.36 -16.19 17.77
C PHE A 329 -7.21 -15.30 17.28
N LEU A 330 -7.57 -14.19 16.64
CA LEU A 330 -6.61 -13.18 16.23
C LEU A 330 -6.22 -12.26 17.40
N ALA A 331 -4.95 -11.95 17.47
CA ALA A 331 -4.41 -10.88 18.30
C ALA A 331 -3.65 -9.86 17.43
N ALA A 332 -3.27 -8.72 17.99
CA ALA A 332 -2.48 -7.72 17.30
C ALA A 332 -1.33 -7.20 18.17
N VAL A 333 -0.22 -6.88 17.53
CA VAL A 333 0.82 -6.00 18.06
C VAL A 333 0.68 -4.67 17.35
N VAL A 334 0.54 -3.57 18.08
CA VAL A 334 0.35 -2.24 17.53
C VAL A 334 1.37 -1.25 18.06
N VAL A 335 1.75 -0.29 17.23
CA VAL A 335 2.51 0.89 17.66
C VAL A 335 1.54 2.05 17.74
N LEU A 336 1.51 2.72 18.88
CA LEU A 336 0.68 3.89 19.10
C LEU A 336 1.39 5.13 18.55
N ASN A 337 0.64 6.03 17.92
CA ASN A 337 1.12 7.33 17.50
C ASN A 337 1.36 8.20 18.74
N ALA A 338 2.53 8.78 18.87
CA ALA A 338 2.94 9.49 20.10
C ALA A 338 2.03 10.68 20.42
N GLU A 339 1.66 11.50 19.42
CA GLU A 339 0.82 12.70 19.62
C GLU A 339 -0.59 12.31 20.06
N HIS A 340 -1.22 11.34 19.38
CA HIS A 340 -2.56 10.87 19.71
C HIS A 340 -2.60 10.06 21.00
N TRP A 341 -1.50 9.36 21.33
CA TRP A 341 -1.36 8.65 22.60
C TRP A 341 -1.42 9.60 23.78
N GLU A 342 -0.73 10.75 23.71
CA GLU A 342 -0.75 11.72 24.81
C GLU A 342 -2.16 12.21 25.14
N GLU A 343 -2.94 12.55 24.12
CA GLU A 343 -4.33 12.99 24.29
C GLU A 343 -5.21 11.86 24.84
N PHE A 344 -5.06 10.67 24.25
CA PHE A 344 -5.81 9.47 24.66
C PHE A 344 -5.53 9.07 26.11
N ALA A 345 -4.27 9.02 26.53
CA ALA A 345 -3.87 8.65 27.89
C ALA A 345 -4.38 9.68 28.92
N ARG A 346 -4.22 10.98 28.65
CA ARG A 346 -4.77 12.05 29.50
C ARG A 346 -6.29 11.98 29.61
N GLY A 347 -7.00 11.64 28.53
CA GLY A 347 -8.44 11.41 28.52
C GLY A 347 -8.90 10.26 29.43
N LEU A 348 -8.00 9.30 29.69
CA LEU A 348 -8.19 8.20 30.65
C LEU A 348 -7.66 8.51 32.06
N GLY A 349 -7.15 9.72 32.30
CA GLY A 349 -6.57 10.14 33.58
C GLY A 349 -5.22 9.46 33.87
N LEU A 350 -4.43 9.21 32.83
CA LEU A 350 -3.11 8.59 32.92
C LEU A 350 -1.99 9.58 32.57
N ASP A 351 -0.81 9.33 33.14
CA ASP A 351 0.41 9.99 32.68
C ASP A 351 0.88 9.29 31.38
N PRO A 352 0.88 10.00 30.24
CA PRO A 352 1.34 9.43 28.97
C PRO A 352 2.82 9.07 28.97
N ALA A 353 3.64 9.66 29.87
CA ALA A 353 5.06 9.37 29.99
C ALA A 353 5.33 8.07 30.78
N ASN A 354 4.35 7.52 31.48
CA ASN A 354 4.52 6.25 32.18
C ASN A 354 4.64 5.09 31.17
N PRO A 355 5.81 4.40 31.09
CA PRO A 355 6.02 3.30 30.15
C PRO A 355 5.03 2.13 30.31
N GLY A 356 4.47 1.93 31.51
CA GLY A 356 3.49 0.89 31.82
C GLY A 356 2.05 1.27 31.46
N ALA A 357 1.77 2.52 31.12
CA ALA A 357 0.42 2.98 30.84
C ALA A 357 -0.28 2.20 29.70
N PRO A 358 0.38 1.85 28.56
CA PRO A 358 -0.25 1.06 27.51
C PRO A 358 -0.71 -0.34 27.97
N ASP A 359 -0.09 -0.88 29.01
CA ASP A 359 -0.36 -2.23 29.55
C ASP A 359 -1.51 -2.27 30.55
N GLU A 360 -2.00 -1.14 31.00
CA GLU A 360 -3.13 -1.09 31.93
C GLU A 360 -4.40 -1.72 31.33
N PRO A 361 -5.16 -2.55 32.11
CA PRO A 361 -6.34 -3.25 31.60
C PRO A 361 -7.40 -2.31 31.01
N ARG A 362 -7.61 -1.12 31.61
CA ARG A 362 -8.55 -0.10 31.10
C ARG A 362 -8.12 0.48 29.75
N VAL A 363 -6.79 0.66 29.55
CA VAL A 363 -6.21 1.13 28.28
C VAL A 363 -6.38 0.07 27.22
N ARG A 364 -5.97 -1.18 27.50
CA ARG A 364 -6.15 -2.30 26.55
C ARG A 364 -7.60 -2.45 26.11
N LYS A 365 -8.57 -2.33 27.05
CA LYS A 365 -10.00 -2.38 26.75
C LYS A 365 -10.43 -1.23 25.84
N ALA A 366 -9.93 -0.02 26.07
CA ALA A 366 -10.23 1.14 25.25
C ALA A 366 -9.61 1.02 23.85
N LEU A 367 -8.33 0.59 23.73
CA LEU A 367 -7.66 0.34 22.47
C LEU A 367 -8.36 -0.75 21.65
N LEU A 368 -8.80 -1.85 22.30
CA LEU A 368 -9.57 -2.92 21.63
C LEU A 368 -10.90 -2.41 21.08
N ARG A 369 -11.55 -1.45 21.75
CA ARG A 369 -12.78 -0.82 21.26
C ARG A 369 -12.51 0.00 19.99
N HIS A 370 -11.47 0.81 19.97
CA HIS A 370 -11.04 1.57 18.78
C HIS A 370 -10.75 0.63 17.62
N LEU A 371 -9.94 -0.40 17.86
CA LEU A 371 -9.58 -1.40 16.87
C LEU A 371 -10.81 -2.15 16.34
N GLY A 372 -11.72 -2.56 17.23
CA GLY A 372 -12.98 -3.22 16.86
C GLY A 372 -13.89 -2.36 15.98
N GLN A 373 -13.92 -1.04 16.19
CA GLN A 373 -14.66 -0.12 15.31
C GLN A 373 -14.10 -0.11 13.90
N ARG A 374 -12.77 -0.17 13.73
CA ARG A 374 -12.12 -0.24 12.41
C ARG A 374 -12.33 -1.59 11.73
N LEU A 375 -12.47 -2.64 12.50
CA LEU A 375 -12.67 -4.00 11.98
C LEU A 375 -14.15 -4.43 11.92
N ALA A 376 -15.10 -3.53 12.18
CA ALA A 376 -16.52 -3.86 12.25
C ALA A 376 -17.11 -4.47 10.96
N HIS A 377 -16.52 -4.20 9.81
CA HIS A 377 -16.94 -4.74 8.51
C HIS A 377 -16.26 -6.07 8.15
N PHE A 378 -15.28 -6.52 8.94
CA PHE A 378 -14.69 -7.85 8.76
C PHE A 378 -15.55 -8.94 9.40
N PRO A 379 -15.49 -10.18 8.88
CA PRO A 379 -16.24 -11.31 9.46
C PRO A 379 -15.96 -11.51 10.95
N GLY A 380 -16.89 -12.15 11.66
CA GLY A 380 -16.77 -12.36 13.11
C GLY A 380 -15.54 -13.15 13.55
N TYR A 381 -15.05 -14.09 12.71
CA TYR A 381 -13.82 -14.82 12.96
C TYR A 381 -12.56 -13.95 12.74
N ALA A 382 -12.65 -12.89 11.93
CA ALA A 382 -11.59 -11.94 11.64
C ALA A 382 -11.64 -10.72 12.58
N GLN A 383 -11.91 -10.95 13.88
CA GLN A 383 -11.92 -9.92 14.91
C GLN A 383 -10.72 -10.10 15.85
N VAL A 384 -9.99 -9.04 16.11
CA VAL A 384 -8.88 -9.04 17.07
C VAL A 384 -9.44 -9.04 18.50
N ARG A 385 -9.08 -10.05 19.28
CA ARG A 385 -9.59 -10.23 20.66
C ARG A 385 -8.63 -9.75 21.73
N ARG A 386 -7.34 -9.68 21.44
CA ARG A 386 -6.31 -9.19 22.36
C ARG A 386 -5.26 -8.40 21.61
N LEU A 387 -4.61 -7.46 22.28
CA LEU A 387 -3.53 -6.68 21.70
C LEU A 387 -2.40 -6.44 22.71
N HIS A 388 -1.21 -6.26 22.17
CA HIS A 388 -0.07 -5.63 22.82
C HIS A 388 0.19 -4.28 22.16
N ALA A 389 0.33 -3.21 22.94
CA ALA A 389 0.58 -1.87 22.46
C ALA A 389 2.00 -1.41 22.83
N SER A 390 2.73 -0.86 21.87
CA SER A 390 4.07 -0.32 22.04
C SER A 390 4.09 1.16 21.66
N LEU A 391 4.93 1.94 22.32
CA LEU A 391 5.26 3.32 21.93
C LEU A 391 6.54 3.38 21.07
N LEU A 392 7.25 2.27 20.93
CA LEU A 392 8.48 2.20 20.15
C LEU A 392 8.16 1.90 18.68
N PRO A 393 8.44 2.84 17.76
CA PRO A 393 8.13 2.65 16.34
C PRO A 393 9.01 1.56 15.71
N TRP A 394 8.41 0.87 14.73
CA TRP A 394 9.17 -0.01 13.86
C TRP A 394 9.82 0.83 12.75
N THR A 395 11.10 0.62 12.54
CA THR A 395 11.88 1.41 11.58
C THR A 395 12.77 0.51 10.71
N VAL A 396 13.37 1.11 9.68
CA VAL A 396 14.38 0.42 8.86
C VAL A 396 15.65 0.20 9.66
N GLU A 397 16.02 1.16 10.51
CA GLU A 397 17.24 1.16 11.31
C GLU A 397 17.22 0.05 12.38
N ASN A 398 16.05 -0.20 13.01
CA ASN A 398 15.91 -1.29 13.97
C ASN A 398 15.61 -2.64 13.30
N GLY A 399 15.58 -2.69 11.97
CA GLY A 399 15.43 -3.91 11.19
C GLY A 399 14.02 -4.49 11.16
N LEU A 400 13.00 -3.78 11.68
CA LEU A 400 11.62 -4.24 11.72
C LEU A 400 10.81 -3.85 10.49
N LEU A 401 11.32 -2.88 9.69
CA LEU A 401 10.78 -2.52 8.38
C LEU A 401 11.79 -2.80 7.26
N THR A 402 11.27 -2.97 6.06
CA THR A 402 12.07 -2.93 4.83
C THR A 402 12.35 -1.47 4.42
N PRO A 403 13.33 -1.20 3.52
CA PRO A 403 13.54 0.15 2.98
C PRO A 403 12.30 0.76 2.31
N THR A 404 11.34 -0.07 1.89
CA THR A 404 10.04 0.37 1.35
C THR A 404 8.95 0.44 2.40
N MET A 405 9.32 0.50 3.69
CA MET A 405 8.44 0.68 4.85
C MET A 405 7.43 -0.46 5.09
N LYS A 406 7.66 -1.65 4.52
CA LYS A 406 6.86 -2.85 4.81
C LYS A 406 7.33 -3.52 6.09
N ILE A 407 6.39 -4.05 6.87
CA ILE A 407 6.72 -4.81 8.08
C ILE A 407 7.47 -6.11 7.76
N ARG A 408 8.42 -6.44 8.60
CA ARG A 408 9.17 -7.71 8.53
C ARG A 408 8.64 -8.64 9.61
N ARG A 409 7.65 -9.48 9.24
CA ARG A 409 6.91 -10.33 10.18
C ARG A 409 7.81 -11.20 11.05
N ALA A 410 8.78 -11.92 10.47
CA ALA A 410 9.64 -12.81 11.23
C ALA A 410 10.49 -12.09 12.30
N PRO A 411 11.17 -10.95 12.01
CA PRO A 411 11.80 -10.13 13.03
C PRO A 411 10.84 -9.61 14.10
N LEU A 412 9.63 -9.19 13.71
CA LEU A 412 8.61 -8.70 14.66
C LEU A 412 8.13 -9.81 15.60
N LEU A 413 7.83 -11.00 15.05
CA LEU A 413 7.45 -12.16 15.85
C LEU A 413 8.55 -12.58 16.84
N ALA A 414 9.80 -12.49 16.42
CA ALA A 414 10.94 -12.76 17.30
C ALA A 414 11.08 -11.69 18.41
N ARG A 415 10.92 -10.40 18.04
CA ARG A 415 11.05 -9.26 18.97
C ARG A 415 9.98 -9.26 20.06
N TYR A 416 8.73 -9.58 19.69
CA TYR A 416 7.57 -9.53 20.59
C TYR A 416 7.13 -10.93 21.06
N ARG A 417 8.03 -11.93 21.04
CA ARG A 417 7.69 -13.32 21.34
C ARG A 417 7.02 -13.49 22.71
N ALA A 418 7.57 -12.87 23.75
CA ALA A 418 7.07 -13.00 25.11
C ALA A 418 5.69 -12.35 25.26
N GLU A 419 5.51 -11.17 24.70
CA GLU A 419 4.27 -10.41 24.71
C GLU A 419 3.17 -11.16 23.92
N ILE A 420 3.54 -11.73 22.78
CA ILE A 420 2.63 -12.53 21.93
C ILE A 420 2.17 -13.78 22.70
N GLU A 421 3.08 -14.54 23.29
CA GLU A 421 2.68 -15.72 24.09
C GLU A 421 1.79 -15.34 25.28
N ALA A 422 2.04 -14.22 25.92
CA ALA A 422 1.20 -13.71 27.00
C ALA A 422 -0.23 -13.36 26.53
N LEU A 423 -0.42 -12.97 25.25
CA LEU A 423 -1.77 -12.71 24.72
C LEU A 423 -2.62 -13.98 24.62
N TYR A 424 -2.01 -15.16 24.50
CA TYR A 424 -2.70 -16.44 24.40
C TYR A 424 -2.68 -17.24 25.70
N ALA A 425 -1.86 -16.83 26.69
CA ALA A 425 -1.84 -17.45 28.01
C ALA A 425 -3.24 -17.31 28.68
N ASN A 426 -3.67 -18.33 29.41
CA ASN A 426 -4.95 -18.38 30.12
C ASN A 426 -6.23 -18.37 29.21
N PHE A 427 -6.11 -18.79 27.97
CA PHE A 427 -7.27 -19.15 27.17
C PHE A 427 -7.60 -20.62 27.39
N SER A 428 -8.39 -20.94 28.39
CA SER A 428 -9.09 -22.22 28.45
C SER A 428 -10.34 -22.10 27.59
N LEU A 429 -10.55 -23.02 26.66
CA LEU A 429 -11.86 -23.26 26.06
C LEU A 429 -12.81 -23.60 27.20
N ALA A 430 -13.57 -22.65 27.72
CA ALA A 430 -14.77 -23.00 28.47
C ALA A 430 -15.67 -23.74 27.48
N PRO A 431 -16.16 -24.94 27.81
CA PRO A 431 -17.13 -25.60 26.94
C PRO A 431 -18.37 -24.70 26.85
N ASP A 432 -18.84 -24.51 25.62
CA ASP A 432 -20.08 -23.78 25.31
C ASP A 432 -21.21 -24.30 26.21
N GLN A 433 -21.80 -23.40 27.02
CA GLN A 433 -23.11 -23.55 27.59
C GLN A 433 -24.10 -22.79 26.73
#